data_7ceb107a21f71ec028d702cd9ea75355
#
_entry.id   7ceb107a21f71ec028d702cd9ea75355
#
_cell.length_a   1.000
_cell.length_b   1.000
_cell.length_c   1.000
_cell.angle_alpha   90.00
_cell.angle_beta   90.00
_cell.angle_gamma   90.00
#
_symmetry.space_group_name_H-M   'P 1'
#
loop_
_entity.id
_entity.type
_entity.pdbx_description
1 polymer ?
#
loop_
_entity_poly.entity_id
_entity_poly.type
_entity_poly.pdbx_seq_one_letter_code
_entity_poly.pdbx_strand_id
1 'polypeptide(L)'
;AFANAQRQTVKPLDNFSPEPGVFLGHRIIPVESCCCYVPGGNYPLYSTALMLATPAKAAGVKRITACSPVVRGTDHINAKTLVAMDLAGVDEIYALGGAQAIAAFSYGTESIKPVDIIVGPGNRFVTEAKRQCYGQVGIDFVAGPSEVLVIADGKASAKVVAADLLAQSEHDVNAKGILLTTDEAFGKSVIEAVEEELKILDTAKIAR
;
A
#
# COMPACT_ATOMS: atom_id res chain seq x y z
N ALA A 1 -14.77 -7.95 7.28
CA ALA A 1 -16.09 -7.30 7.23
C ALA A 1 -16.12 -6.21 6.15
N PHE A 2 -15.24 -5.17 6.22
CA PHE A 2 -15.29 -4.00 5.33
C PHE A 2 -15.11 -4.35 3.84
N ALA A 3 -14.11 -5.15 3.46
CA ALA A 3 -13.89 -5.58 2.07
C ALA A 3 -15.12 -6.31 1.48
N ASN A 4 -15.83 -7.12 2.28
CA ASN A 4 -17.07 -7.75 1.84
C ASN A 4 -18.20 -6.75 1.64
N ALA A 5 -18.29 -5.71 2.46
CA ALA A 5 -19.27 -4.63 2.28
C ALA A 5 -18.95 -3.82 1.01
N GLN A 6 -17.68 -3.51 0.74
CA GLN A 6 -17.27 -2.86 -0.51
C GLN A 6 -17.61 -3.71 -1.74
N ARG A 7 -17.37 -5.02 -1.69
CA ARG A 7 -17.72 -5.92 -2.79
C ARG A 7 -19.22 -5.85 -3.14
N GLN A 8 -20.11 -5.65 -2.17
CA GLN A 8 -21.55 -5.55 -2.42
C GLN A 8 -21.94 -4.31 -3.22
N THR A 9 -21.09 -3.28 -3.27
CA THR A 9 -21.33 -2.07 -4.08
C THR A 9 -20.99 -2.26 -5.54
N VAL A 10 -20.20 -3.29 -5.89
CA VAL A 10 -19.79 -3.62 -7.24
C VAL A 10 -20.83 -4.60 -7.80
N LYS A 11 -21.71 -4.12 -8.69
CA LYS A 11 -22.82 -4.90 -9.23
C LYS A 11 -22.72 -4.99 -10.76
N PRO A 12 -23.06 -6.15 -11.36
CA PRO A 12 -23.22 -6.23 -12.80
C PRO A 12 -24.37 -5.32 -13.27
N LEU A 13 -24.32 -4.87 -14.49
CA LEU A 13 -25.44 -4.24 -15.18
C LEU A 13 -25.93 -5.21 -16.23
N ASP A 14 -27.18 -5.67 -16.08
CA ASP A 14 -27.79 -6.62 -16.98
C ASP A 14 -28.98 -5.98 -17.69
N ASN A 15 -29.09 -6.23 -19.02
CA ASN A 15 -30.26 -5.92 -19.85
C ASN A 15 -30.70 -4.43 -19.78
N PHE A 16 -29.77 -3.49 -19.68
CA PHE A 16 -30.10 -2.08 -19.86
C PHE A 16 -30.44 -1.85 -21.36
N SER A 17 -31.65 -1.39 -21.64
CA SER A 17 -32.11 -1.14 -23.01
C SER A 17 -32.29 0.37 -23.23
N PRO A 18 -31.37 1.03 -23.95
CA PRO A 18 -31.53 2.43 -24.34
C PRO A 18 -32.58 2.61 -25.46
N GLU A 19 -32.76 1.61 -26.30
CA GLU A 19 -33.73 1.60 -27.43
C GLU A 19 -34.32 0.19 -27.62
N PRO A 20 -35.49 0.04 -28.24
CA PRO A 20 -36.07 -1.26 -28.50
C PRO A 20 -35.14 -2.16 -29.32
N GLY A 21 -34.86 -3.35 -28.81
CA GLY A 21 -33.98 -4.34 -29.43
C GLY A 21 -32.49 -4.19 -29.18
N VAL A 22 -32.04 -3.12 -28.45
CA VAL A 22 -30.66 -2.95 -28.03
C VAL A 22 -30.53 -3.28 -26.55
N PHE A 23 -29.63 -4.20 -26.20
CA PHE A 23 -29.35 -4.57 -24.79
C PHE A 23 -27.90 -4.39 -24.49
N LEU A 24 -27.60 -3.62 -23.45
CA LEU A 24 -26.26 -3.32 -22.94
C LEU A 24 -26.08 -3.85 -21.51
N GLY A 25 -24.86 -4.18 -21.17
CA GLY A 25 -24.53 -4.64 -19.82
C GLY A 25 -23.05 -4.80 -19.61
N HIS A 26 -22.66 -5.13 -18.38
CA HIS A 26 -21.29 -5.50 -18.03
C HIS A 26 -21.28 -6.61 -16.98
N ARG A 27 -20.21 -7.38 -16.99
CA ARG A 27 -19.92 -8.42 -15.99
C ARG A 27 -18.76 -8.01 -15.10
N ILE A 28 -18.84 -8.44 -13.85
CA ILE A 28 -17.74 -8.29 -12.90
C ILE A 28 -16.98 -9.62 -12.86
N ILE A 29 -15.75 -9.60 -13.34
CA ILE A 29 -14.90 -10.79 -13.42
C ILE A 29 -13.65 -10.53 -12.60
N PRO A 30 -13.39 -11.30 -11.51
CA PRO A 30 -12.15 -11.21 -10.77
C PRO A 30 -10.96 -11.60 -11.66
N VAL A 31 -9.80 -11.02 -11.40
CA VAL A 31 -8.55 -11.54 -11.95
C VAL A 31 -8.26 -12.94 -11.37
N GLU A 32 -7.57 -13.78 -12.12
CA GLU A 32 -7.28 -15.16 -11.68
C GLU A 32 -6.20 -15.17 -10.59
N SER A 33 -5.22 -14.26 -10.67
CA SER A 33 -4.07 -14.22 -9.77
C SER A 33 -3.61 -12.80 -9.45
N CYS A 34 -3.10 -12.62 -8.22
CA CYS A 34 -2.45 -11.37 -7.83
C CYS A 34 -1.17 -11.62 -7.03
N CYS A 35 -0.25 -10.65 -7.07
CA CYS A 35 0.88 -10.58 -6.16
C CYS A 35 0.74 -9.36 -5.25
N CYS A 36 0.73 -9.60 -3.94
CA CYS A 36 0.77 -8.59 -2.90
C CYS A 36 2.22 -8.27 -2.57
N TYR A 37 2.73 -7.14 -3.04
CA TYR A 37 4.06 -6.66 -2.64
C TYR A 37 3.98 -6.03 -1.26
N VAL A 38 4.58 -6.66 -0.26
CA VAL A 38 4.60 -6.17 1.12
C VAL A 38 5.97 -5.58 1.41
N PRO A 39 6.10 -4.26 1.63
CA PRO A 39 7.37 -3.66 1.95
C PRO A 39 7.96 -4.23 3.24
N GLY A 40 9.27 -4.39 3.23
CA GLY A 40 10.07 -4.82 4.37
C GLY A 40 11.44 -4.16 4.28
N GLY A 41 12.31 -4.44 5.20
CA GLY A 41 13.68 -3.96 5.21
C GLY A 41 13.98 -3.03 6.38
N ASN A 42 13.46 -1.83 6.42
CA ASN A 42 13.65 -0.93 7.57
C ASN A 42 12.63 -1.21 8.69
N TYR A 43 11.37 -1.47 8.31
CA TYR A 43 10.27 -1.76 9.24
C TYR A 43 9.36 -2.87 8.70
N PRO A 44 8.84 -3.77 9.57
CA PRO A 44 7.88 -4.77 9.18
C PRO A 44 6.49 -4.14 9.04
N LEU A 45 6.07 -3.86 7.82
CA LEU A 45 4.74 -3.32 7.51
C LEU A 45 3.70 -4.45 7.38
N TYR A 46 3.51 -5.21 8.45
CA TYR A 46 2.61 -6.38 8.47
C TYR A 46 1.14 -6.02 8.23
N SER A 47 0.71 -4.81 8.57
CA SER A 47 -0.64 -4.32 8.24
C SER A 47 -0.88 -4.24 6.72
N THR A 48 0.16 -3.95 5.94
CA THR A 48 0.07 -3.93 4.48
C THR A 48 -0.31 -5.31 3.93
N ALA A 49 0.20 -6.39 4.48
CA ALA A 49 -0.19 -7.75 4.09
C ALA A 49 -1.70 -7.97 4.23
N LEU A 50 -2.28 -7.53 5.36
CA LEU A 50 -3.72 -7.63 5.62
C LEU A 50 -4.52 -6.74 4.66
N MET A 51 -4.06 -5.50 4.42
CA MET A 51 -4.73 -4.54 3.55
C MET A 51 -4.74 -4.96 2.08
N LEU A 52 -3.76 -5.74 1.63
CA LEU A 52 -3.66 -6.21 0.25
C LEU A 52 -4.38 -7.55 0.05
N ALA A 53 -4.06 -8.55 0.87
CA ALA A 53 -4.57 -9.90 0.68
C ALA A 53 -6.08 -10.03 1.03
N THR A 54 -6.57 -9.31 2.05
CA THR A 54 -7.99 -9.38 2.43
C THR A 54 -8.94 -8.89 1.34
N PRO A 55 -8.71 -7.75 0.66
CA PRO A 55 -9.52 -7.34 -0.49
C PRO A 55 -9.42 -8.31 -1.67
N ALA A 56 -8.24 -8.84 -1.97
CA ALA A 56 -8.06 -9.84 -3.01
C ALA A 56 -8.90 -11.09 -2.76
N LYS A 57 -8.87 -11.60 -1.52
CA LYS A 57 -9.72 -12.73 -1.08
C LYS A 57 -11.22 -12.40 -1.20
N ALA A 58 -11.63 -11.23 -0.72
CA ALA A 58 -13.01 -10.78 -0.81
C ALA A 58 -13.48 -10.59 -2.26
N ALA A 59 -12.60 -10.17 -3.16
CA ALA A 59 -12.87 -10.04 -4.59
C ALA A 59 -13.03 -11.38 -5.31
N GLY A 60 -12.54 -12.47 -4.73
CA GLY A 60 -12.64 -13.81 -5.30
C GLY A 60 -11.46 -14.18 -6.21
N VAL A 61 -10.29 -13.55 -6.01
CA VAL A 61 -9.04 -13.92 -6.67
C VAL A 61 -8.66 -15.33 -6.24
N LYS A 62 -8.35 -16.20 -7.20
CA LYS A 62 -8.12 -17.63 -6.92
C LYS A 62 -6.72 -17.93 -6.41
N ARG A 63 -5.70 -17.24 -6.94
CA ARG A 63 -4.31 -17.39 -6.53
C ARG A 63 -3.78 -16.06 -6.00
N ILE A 64 -3.55 -16.01 -4.71
CA ILE A 64 -3.03 -14.82 -4.02
C ILE A 64 -1.60 -15.15 -3.59
N THR A 65 -0.63 -14.55 -4.26
CA THR A 65 0.77 -14.63 -3.86
C THR A 65 1.17 -13.39 -3.10
N ALA A 66 2.18 -13.49 -2.26
CA ALA A 66 2.80 -12.32 -1.63
C ALA A 66 4.31 -12.41 -1.70
N CYS A 67 4.96 -11.26 -1.81
CA CYS A 67 6.41 -11.17 -1.69
C CYS A 67 6.81 -10.03 -0.75
N SER A 68 7.92 -10.24 -0.06
CA SER A 68 8.52 -9.22 0.81
C SER A 68 10.04 -9.38 0.81
N PRO A 69 10.79 -8.26 0.89
CA PRO A 69 12.23 -8.33 1.09
C PRO A 69 12.56 -9.11 2.38
N VAL A 70 13.70 -9.78 2.36
CA VAL A 70 14.27 -10.40 3.57
C VAL A 70 14.72 -9.35 4.56
N VAL A 71 14.75 -9.70 5.84
CA VAL A 71 15.36 -8.87 6.88
C VAL A 71 16.84 -8.72 6.57
N ARG A 72 17.36 -7.51 6.68
CA ARG A 72 18.74 -7.19 6.32
C ARG A 72 19.74 -8.08 7.06
N GLY A 73 20.61 -8.74 6.31
CA GLY A 73 21.60 -9.68 6.85
C GLY A 73 21.07 -11.09 7.14
N THR A 74 19.87 -11.40 6.67
CA THR A 74 19.24 -12.73 6.78
C THR A 74 18.73 -13.21 5.42
N ASP A 75 18.21 -14.43 5.38
CA ASP A 75 17.56 -15.07 4.23
C ASP A 75 16.03 -15.22 4.39
N HIS A 76 15.46 -14.62 5.43
CA HIS A 76 14.04 -14.79 5.76
C HIS A 76 13.29 -13.45 5.89
N ILE A 77 11.99 -13.50 5.62
CA ILE A 77 11.04 -12.41 5.84
C ILE A 77 10.82 -12.22 7.34
N ASN A 78 10.50 -10.99 7.77
CA ASN A 78 10.14 -10.73 9.16
C ASN A 78 8.98 -11.62 9.61
N ALA A 79 9.12 -12.27 10.76
CA ALA A 79 8.15 -13.24 11.28
C ALA A 79 6.73 -12.64 11.45
N LYS A 80 6.60 -11.38 11.88
CA LYS A 80 5.29 -10.71 12.00
C LYS A 80 4.62 -10.53 10.65
N THR A 81 5.40 -10.24 9.60
CA THR A 81 4.91 -10.12 8.22
C THR A 81 4.46 -11.48 7.69
N LEU A 82 5.23 -12.54 7.93
CA LEU A 82 4.84 -13.91 7.55
C LEU A 82 3.52 -14.33 8.19
N VAL A 83 3.38 -14.14 9.51
CA VAL A 83 2.13 -14.43 10.22
C VAL A 83 0.96 -13.63 9.67
N ALA A 84 1.15 -12.36 9.34
CA ALA A 84 0.09 -11.54 8.77
C ALA A 84 -0.33 -12.02 7.37
N MET A 85 0.61 -12.45 6.53
CA MET A 85 0.33 -13.03 5.20
C MET A 85 -0.46 -14.35 5.34
N ASP A 86 -0.05 -15.23 6.24
CA ASP A 86 -0.72 -16.51 6.52
C ASP A 86 -2.15 -16.28 7.01
N LEU A 87 -2.34 -15.43 8.03
CA LEU A 87 -3.65 -15.05 8.56
C LEU A 87 -4.57 -14.41 7.52
N ALA A 88 -4.00 -13.67 6.56
CA ALA A 88 -4.75 -13.07 5.46
C ALA A 88 -5.15 -14.10 4.39
N GLY A 89 -4.62 -15.32 4.46
CA GLY A 89 -4.91 -16.40 3.54
C GLY A 89 -4.19 -16.28 2.20
N VAL A 90 -2.93 -15.83 2.23
CA VAL A 90 -2.01 -15.88 1.07
C VAL A 90 -1.67 -17.31 0.74
N ASP A 91 -1.73 -17.69 -0.53
CA ASP A 91 -1.50 -19.08 -0.97
C ASP A 91 0.01 -19.40 -1.12
N GLU A 92 0.80 -18.42 -1.56
CA GLU A 92 2.24 -18.57 -1.82
C GLU A 92 3.00 -17.34 -1.32
N ILE A 93 4.09 -17.53 -0.57
CA ILE A 93 4.91 -16.44 -0.01
C ILE A 93 6.34 -16.55 -0.53
N TYR A 94 6.88 -15.45 -1.03
CA TYR A 94 8.21 -15.38 -1.59
C TYR A 94 9.11 -14.39 -0.84
N ALA A 95 10.28 -14.84 -0.42
CA ALA A 95 11.32 -14.00 0.19
C ALA A 95 12.08 -13.24 -0.91
N LEU A 96 11.40 -12.31 -1.55
CA LEU A 96 11.90 -11.56 -2.70
C LEU A 96 11.36 -10.13 -2.67
N GLY A 97 12.19 -9.14 -2.91
CA GLY A 97 11.81 -7.73 -2.92
C GLY A 97 12.49 -6.95 -4.04
N GLY A 98 12.22 -5.64 -4.13
CA GLY A 98 12.80 -4.76 -5.11
C GLY A 98 12.22 -4.91 -6.53
N ALA A 99 12.86 -4.27 -7.50
CA ALA A 99 12.44 -4.28 -8.91
C ALA A 99 12.43 -5.70 -9.50
N GLN A 100 13.34 -6.57 -9.06
CA GLN A 100 13.43 -7.96 -9.51
C GLN A 100 12.19 -8.79 -9.12
N ALA A 101 11.55 -8.49 -7.98
CA ALA A 101 10.30 -9.13 -7.62
C ALA A 101 9.19 -8.74 -8.60
N ILE A 102 9.08 -7.45 -8.92
CA ILE A 102 8.09 -6.95 -9.88
C ILE A 102 8.29 -7.62 -11.25
N ALA A 103 9.53 -7.68 -11.75
CA ALA A 103 9.84 -8.34 -13.02
C ALA A 103 9.51 -9.84 -12.99
N ALA A 104 9.88 -10.56 -11.91
CA ALA A 104 9.61 -11.99 -11.76
C ALA A 104 8.10 -12.31 -11.79
N PHE A 105 7.28 -11.52 -11.10
CA PHE A 105 5.83 -11.72 -11.12
C PHE A 105 5.14 -11.22 -12.39
N SER A 106 5.78 -10.30 -13.14
CA SER A 106 5.24 -9.82 -14.42
C SER A 106 5.50 -10.79 -15.57
N TYR A 107 6.68 -11.38 -15.65
CA TYR A 107 7.12 -12.21 -16.78
C TYR A 107 7.20 -13.70 -16.44
N GLY A 108 7.24 -14.04 -15.17
CA GLY A 108 7.51 -15.40 -14.71
C GLY A 108 8.99 -15.74 -14.70
N THR A 109 9.32 -16.81 -14.01
CA THR A 109 10.65 -17.47 -14.00
C THR A 109 10.44 -18.99 -13.95
N GLU A 110 11.49 -19.78 -13.89
CA GLU A 110 11.36 -21.24 -13.70
C GLU A 110 10.58 -21.62 -12.43
N SER A 111 10.70 -20.82 -11.36
CA SER A 111 10.09 -21.08 -10.04
C SER A 111 8.92 -20.16 -9.69
N ILE A 112 8.72 -19.07 -10.39
CA ILE A 112 7.65 -18.09 -10.10
C ILE A 112 6.73 -17.98 -11.32
N LYS A 113 5.47 -18.35 -11.14
CA LYS A 113 4.44 -18.15 -12.17
C LYS A 113 4.05 -16.67 -12.22
N PRO A 114 3.88 -16.07 -13.40
CA PRO A 114 3.40 -14.71 -13.52
C PRO A 114 2.00 -14.54 -12.93
N VAL A 115 1.62 -13.31 -12.66
CA VAL A 115 0.31 -12.92 -12.13
C VAL A 115 -0.38 -11.93 -13.04
N ASP A 116 -1.70 -11.80 -12.89
CA ASP A 116 -2.49 -10.84 -13.67
C ASP A 116 -2.36 -9.41 -13.16
N ILE A 117 -2.13 -9.24 -11.84
CA ILE A 117 -1.98 -7.92 -11.21
C ILE A 117 -0.98 -7.97 -10.06
N ILE A 118 -0.18 -6.91 -9.94
CA ILE A 118 0.71 -6.67 -8.79
C ILE A 118 0.18 -5.45 -8.02
N VAL A 119 -0.09 -5.65 -6.73
CA VAL A 119 -0.61 -4.61 -5.84
C VAL A 119 0.32 -4.38 -4.65
N GLY A 120 0.32 -3.19 -4.12
CA GLY A 120 1.06 -2.82 -2.92
C GLY A 120 2.05 -1.69 -3.11
N PRO A 121 2.36 -0.98 -2.02
CA PRO A 121 3.31 0.11 -2.02
C PRO A 121 4.76 -0.39 -2.09
N GLY A 122 5.66 0.46 -2.53
CA GLY A 122 7.08 0.16 -2.56
C GLY A 122 7.92 1.43 -2.64
N ASN A 123 9.23 1.28 -2.54
CA ASN A 123 10.14 2.39 -2.76
C ASN A 123 10.16 2.81 -4.25
N ARG A 124 10.86 3.91 -4.56
CA ARG A 124 10.96 4.46 -5.93
C ARG A 124 11.36 3.42 -7.00
N PHE A 125 12.19 2.44 -6.65
CA PHE A 125 12.61 1.40 -7.59
C PHE A 125 11.50 0.38 -7.88
N VAL A 126 10.74 0.01 -6.86
CA VAL A 126 9.55 -0.86 -7.00
C VAL A 126 8.47 -0.15 -7.79
N THR A 127 8.21 1.12 -7.49
CA THR A 127 7.25 1.96 -8.19
C THR A 127 7.61 2.12 -9.66
N GLU A 128 8.88 2.38 -9.97
CA GLU A 128 9.35 2.50 -11.34
C GLU A 128 9.28 1.16 -12.09
N ALA A 129 9.61 0.05 -11.44
CA ALA A 129 9.46 -1.28 -12.03
C ALA A 129 8.00 -1.59 -12.35
N LYS A 130 7.06 -1.27 -11.45
CA LYS A 130 5.62 -1.40 -11.70
C LYS A 130 5.19 -0.58 -12.92
N ARG A 131 5.66 0.68 -13.01
CA ARG A 131 5.38 1.55 -14.15
C ARG A 131 5.87 0.96 -15.47
N GLN A 132 7.08 0.38 -15.49
CA GLN A 132 7.65 -0.23 -16.70
C GLN A 132 6.97 -1.55 -17.09
N CYS A 133 6.49 -2.32 -16.12
CA CYS A 133 5.79 -3.59 -16.37
C CYS A 133 4.29 -3.40 -16.64
N TYR A 134 3.74 -2.19 -16.45
CA TYR A 134 2.35 -1.93 -16.73
C TYR A 134 1.99 -2.18 -18.19
N GLY A 135 0.91 -2.92 -18.41
CA GLY A 135 0.51 -3.39 -19.73
C GLY A 135 0.88 -4.87 -19.96
N GLN A 136 2.02 -5.34 -19.48
CA GLN A 136 2.34 -6.76 -19.37
C GLN A 136 1.61 -7.40 -18.16
N VAL A 137 1.54 -6.67 -17.05
CA VAL A 137 0.82 -7.03 -15.82
C VAL A 137 -0.03 -5.83 -15.39
N GLY A 138 -1.19 -6.07 -14.76
CA GLY A 138 -1.95 -5.03 -14.10
C GLY A 138 -1.22 -4.51 -12.86
N ILE A 139 -1.42 -3.25 -12.52
CA ILE A 139 -0.92 -2.66 -11.27
C ILE A 139 -2.05 -1.89 -10.59
N ASP A 140 -1.95 -1.68 -9.27
CA ASP A 140 -2.87 -0.82 -8.54
C ASP A 140 -2.71 0.65 -8.94
N PHE A 141 -1.54 1.23 -8.71
CA PHE A 141 -1.21 2.60 -9.10
C PHE A 141 0.31 2.84 -9.07
N VAL A 142 0.73 3.93 -9.70
CA VAL A 142 2.11 4.44 -9.62
C VAL A 142 2.13 5.54 -8.56
N ALA A 143 2.64 5.24 -7.38
CA ALA A 143 2.72 6.19 -6.27
C ALA A 143 4.17 6.48 -5.90
N GLY A 144 4.49 7.76 -5.82
CA GLY A 144 5.72 8.26 -5.19
C GLY A 144 5.55 8.45 -3.67
N PRO A 145 6.53 9.06 -3.01
CA PRO A 145 6.40 9.51 -1.62
C PRO A 145 5.15 10.38 -1.47
N SER A 146 4.37 10.11 -0.43
CA SER A 146 3.14 10.84 -0.15
C SER A 146 3.43 12.11 0.64
N GLU A 147 2.62 13.14 0.41
CA GLU A 147 2.58 14.36 1.20
C GLU A 147 1.29 14.37 2.03
N VAL A 148 1.34 14.92 3.23
CA VAL A 148 0.16 15.18 4.06
C VAL A 148 0.02 16.67 4.30
N LEU A 149 -1.16 17.21 4.09
CA LEU A 149 -1.54 18.57 4.49
C LEU A 149 -2.55 18.50 5.63
N VAL A 150 -2.18 19.03 6.77
CA VAL A 150 -3.07 19.20 7.93
C VAL A 150 -3.52 20.65 7.96
N ILE A 151 -4.84 20.87 7.97
CA ILE A 151 -5.44 22.19 8.16
C ILE A 151 -6.01 22.23 9.57
N ALA A 152 -5.45 23.09 10.43
CA ALA A 152 -5.85 23.15 11.83
C ALA A 152 -5.80 24.59 12.37
N ASP A 153 -6.66 24.87 13.33
CA ASP A 153 -6.68 26.11 14.10
C ASP A 153 -6.20 25.88 15.55
N GLY A 154 -6.13 26.95 16.34
CA GLY A 154 -5.69 26.90 17.73
C GLY A 154 -6.57 26.07 18.70
N LYS A 155 -7.68 25.44 18.21
CA LYS A 155 -8.52 24.53 18.99
C LYS A 155 -8.02 23.08 18.91
N ALA A 156 -7.18 22.77 17.92
CA ALA A 156 -6.60 21.44 17.79
C ALA A 156 -5.48 21.21 18.81
N SER A 157 -5.16 19.97 19.08
CA SER A 157 -3.98 19.61 19.90
C SER A 157 -2.72 19.67 19.07
N ALA A 158 -1.77 20.50 19.45
CA ALA A 158 -0.46 20.62 18.78
C ALA A 158 0.29 19.29 18.74
N LYS A 159 0.20 18.47 19.80
CA LYS A 159 0.82 17.13 19.85
C LYS A 159 0.21 16.16 18.83
N VAL A 160 -1.11 16.16 18.68
CA VAL A 160 -1.79 15.29 17.71
C VAL A 160 -1.41 15.69 16.31
N VAL A 161 -1.41 16.98 16.00
CA VAL A 161 -0.99 17.49 14.68
C VAL A 161 0.49 17.15 14.41
N ALA A 162 1.37 17.31 15.39
CA ALA A 162 2.77 16.93 15.25
C ALA A 162 2.93 15.43 14.95
N ALA A 163 2.18 14.57 15.65
CA ALA A 163 2.20 13.14 15.41
C ALA A 163 1.71 12.78 13.99
N ASP A 164 0.66 13.41 13.48
CA ASP A 164 0.17 13.20 12.11
C ASP A 164 1.21 13.63 11.05
N LEU A 165 1.87 14.77 11.24
CA LEU A 165 2.91 15.25 10.34
C LEU A 165 4.12 14.29 10.33
N LEU A 166 4.57 13.84 11.51
CA LEU A 166 5.70 12.93 11.65
C LEU A 166 5.36 11.53 11.14
N ALA A 167 4.14 11.04 11.34
CA ALA A 167 3.69 9.76 10.82
C ALA A 167 3.80 9.67 9.29
N GLN A 168 3.62 10.79 8.57
CA GLN A 168 3.87 10.82 7.13
C GLN A 168 5.35 10.99 6.81
N SER A 169 6.05 11.88 7.52
CA SER A 169 7.46 12.21 7.23
C SER A 169 8.41 11.03 7.47
N GLU A 170 8.08 10.11 8.39
CA GLU A 170 8.92 8.94 8.68
C GLU A 170 8.89 7.86 7.58
N HIS A 171 7.96 7.92 6.62
CA HIS A 171 7.84 6.92 5.56
C HIS A 171 8.96 6.98 4.51
N ASP A 172 9.42 8.18 4.15
CA ASP A 172 10.47 8.38 3.14
C ASP A 172 11.11 9.75 3.31
N VAL A 173 12.39 9.87 3.00
CA VAL A 173 13.14 11.15 3.06
C VAL A 173 12.59 12.24 2.13
N ASN A 174 11.75 11.88 1.16
CA ASN A 174 11.06 12.80 0.27
C ASN A 174 9.58 13.01 0.66
N ALA A 175 9.10 12.32 1.70
CA ALA A 175 7.75 12.58 2.24
C ALA A 175 7.72 13.94 2.95
N LYS A 176 6.57 14.61 2.90
CA LYS A 176 6.41 15.94 3.50
C LYS A 176 5.14 16.01 4.34
N GLY A 177 5.29 16.53 5.57
CA GLY A 177 4.20 16.97 6.40
C GLY A 177 4.05 18.49 6.33
N ILE A 178 2.86 18.99 5.97
CA ILE A 178 2.58 20.42 5.80
C ILE A 178 1.45 20.79 6.76
N LEU A 179 1.66 21.82 7.57
CA LEU A 179 0.60 22.44 8.37
C LEU A 179 0.16 23.75 7.74
N LEU A 180 -1.13 23.91 7.53
CA LEU A 180 -1.77 25.17 7.18
C LEU A 180 -2.61 25.65 8.37
N THR A 181 -2.28 26.81 8.92
CA THR A 181 -3.01 27.40 10.05
C THR A 181 -3.13 28.91 9.90
N THR A 182 -4.20 29.48 10.43
CA THR A 182 -4.42 30.93 10.55
C THR A 182 -3.93 31.47 11.92
N ASP A 183 -3.45 30.60 12.81
CA ASP A 183 -2.98 30.96 14.16
C ASP A 183 -1.47 30.73 14.25
N GLU A 184 -0.70 31.82 14.25
CA GLU A 184 0.76 31.78 14.33
C GLU A 184 1.25 31.17 15.65
N ALA A 185 0.57 31.43 16.76
CA ALA A 185 0.96 30.89 18.08
C ALA A 185 0.75 29.36 18.08
N PHE A 186 -0.33 28.88 17.51
CA PHE A 186 -0.57 27.47 17.33
C PHE A 186 0.49 26.82 16.41
N GLY A 187 0.82 27.45 15.30
CA GLY A 187 1.88 26.99 14.41
C GLY A 187 3.21 26.79 15.14
N LYS A 188 3.61 27.74 15.98
CA LYS A 188 4.81 27.65 16.81
C LYS A 188 4.74 26.47 17.81
N SER A 189 3.60 26.29 18.47
CA SER A 189 3.40 25.17 19.40
C SER A 189 3.47 23.79 18.72
N VAL A 190 3.04 23.70 17.45
CA VAL A 190 3.20 22.47 16.66
C VAL A 190 4.66 22.20 16.31
N ILE A 191 5.44 23.23 15.94
CA ILE A 191 6.88 23.10 15.70
C ILE A 191 7.60 22.58 16.96
N GLU A 192 7.30 23.16 18.14
CA GLU A 192 7.86 22.70 19.41
C GLU A 192 7.49 21.24 19.68
N ALA A 193 6.23 20.85 19.43
CA ALA A 193 5.78 19.48 19.61
C ALA A 193 6.48 18.50 18.65
N VAL A 194 6.70 18.88 17.38
CA VAL A 194 7.47 18.10 16.42
C VAL A 194 8.89 17.86 16.90
N GLU A 195 9.57 18.89 17.40
CA GLU A 195 10.96 18.77 17.92
C GLU A 195 11.03 17.87 19.16
N GLU A 196 10.01 17.89 20.04
CA GLU A 196 9.95 16.99 21.19
C GLU A 196 9.72 15.53 20.75
N GLU A 197 8.78 15.27 19.85
CA GLU A 197 8.52 13.93 19.34
C GLU A 197 9.73 13.35 18.58
N LEU A 198 10.45 14.16 17.82
CA LEU A 198 11.68 13.74 17.11
C LEU A 198 12.81 13.25 18.07
N LYS A 199 12.78 13.62 19.34
CA LYS A 199 13.79 13.15 20.31
C LYS A 199 13.62 11.68 20.68
N ILE A 200 12.37 11.18 20.58
CA ILE A 200 11.99 9.81 20.96
C ILE A 200 11.65 8.92 19.78
N LEU A 201 11.50 9.50 18.58
CA LEU A 201 11.15 8.78 17.38
C LEU A 201 12.34 7.98 16.84
N ASP A 202 12.21 6.66 16.73
CA ASP A 202 13.27 5.77 16.21
C ASP A 202 13.68 6.12 14.78
N THR A 203 12.72 6.64 13.98
CA THR A 203 12.88 7.04 12.59
C THR A 203 13.22 8.51 12.38
N ALA A 204 13.61 9.23 13.43
CA ALA A 204 13.90 10.68 13.38
C ALA A 204 14.86 11.10 12.26
N LYS A 205 15.80 10.21 11.85
CA LYS A 205 16.76 10.49 10.76
C LYS A 205 16.08 10.51 9.36
N ILE A 206 14.92 9.90 9.25
CA ILE A 206 14.12 9.87 7.99
C ILE A 206 13.13 11.03 8.01
N ALA A 207 12.52 11.29 9.17
CA ALA A 207 11.46 12.28 9.35
C ALA A 207 11.94 13.75 9.33
N ARG A 208 13.24 14.01 9.46
CA ARG A 208 13.90 15.33 9.34
C ARG A 208 14.23 15.63 7.89
#